data_098db2aeccac5df5d654df8215a6e3d1
#
_entry.id   098db2aeccac5df5d654df8215a6e3d1
#
_cell.length_a   1.000
_cell.length_b   1.000
_cell.length_c   1.000
_cell.angle_alpha   90.00
_cell.angle_beta   90.00
_cell.angle_gamma   90.00
#
_symmetry.space_group_name_H-M   'P 1'
#
loop_
_entity.id
_entity.type
_entity.pdbx_description
1 polymer ?
#
loop_
_entity_poly.entity_id
_entity_poly.type
_entity_poly.pdbx_seq_one_letter_code
_entity_poly.pdbx_strand_id
1 'polypeptide(L)'
;MPKRVRPYGSADDAEFAGLGRARPGTGREDVSEPGSTITMRDLADQAAEAVRTLRDLTSSGSAFAGLDDAREVIASLERVGQDLPQLCEQLARILVVQREEGQIAAGAGQDPDFWVVESVEALAAAGQAADMMTAALAQAGKTAGELRPAR
;
A
#
# COMPACT_ATOMS: atom_id res chain seq x y z
N MET A 1 30.88 -40.46 27.15
CA MET A 1 31.84 -40.21 28.25
C MET A 1 32.53 -38.90 28.01
N PRO A 2 32.93 -38.13 29.05
CA PRO A 2 32.03 -37.13 29.68
C PRO A 2 32.61 -35.69 29.65
N LYS A 3 31.68 -34.71 29.81
CA LYS A 3 31.57 -33.72 30.91
C LYS A 3 32.85 -32.89 31.28
N ARG A 4 32.68 -31.55 31.27
CA ARG A 4 32.89 -30.60 32.39
C ARG A 4 32.43 -29.20 31.92
N VAL A 5 31.46 -28.54 32.43
CA VAL A 5 31.03 -27.95 33.69
C VAL A 5 32.06 -27.02 34.38
N ARG A 6 31.78 -25.72 34.22
CA ARG A 6 31.83 -24.52 35.15
C ARG A 6 33.12 -24.20 35.90
N PRO A 7 33.29 -22.98 36.53
CA PRO A 7 32.36 -22.10 37.25
C PRO A 7 32.55 -20.57 37.01
N TYR A 8 31.51 -19.76 37.22
CA TYR A 8 31.17 -18.89 38.37
C TYR A 8 32.30 -18.04 38.99
N GLY A 9 32.07 -16.73 39.04
CA GLY A 9 32.70 -15.74 39.88
C GLY A 9 32.00 -14.40 39.63
N SER A 10 31.09 -14.00 40.33
CA SER A 10 30.81 -13.34 41.63
C SER A 10 31.55 -12.01 41.78
N ALA A 11 30.69 -10.98 41.80
CA ALA A 11 30.56 -9.78 42.63
C ALA A 11 31.86 -9.02 43.02
N ASP A 12 31.80 -7.70 42.86
CA ASP A 12 31.81 -6.82 44.05
C ASP A 12 31.56 -5.34 43.66
N ASP A 13 30.78 -4.74 44.51
CA ASP A 13 30.43 -3.39 44.79
C ASP A 13 31.51 -2.32 44.53
N ALA A 14 31.07 -1.15 44.02
CA ALA A 14 31.55 0.13 44.52
C ALA A 14 30.53 1.25 44.20
N GLU A 15 29.80 1.57 45.18
CA GLU A 15 29.09 2.80 45.49
C GLU A 15 30.03 4.02 45.37
N PHE A 16 29.66 5.04 44.60
CA PHE A 16 30.18 6.38 44.80
C PHE A 16 29.11 7.42 44.53
N ALA A 17 28.64 7.97 45.61
CA ALA A 17 27.81 9.18 45.68
C ALA A 17 28.60 10.41 45.23
N GLY A 18 28.04 11.24 44.40
CA GLY A 18 28.59 12.54 43.99
C GLY A 18 27.51 13.51 43.58
N LEU A 19 26.98 14.26 44.51
CA LEU A 19 26.16 15.45 44.35
C LEU A 19 26.84 16.50 43.47
N GLY A 20 26.15 17.02 42.48
CA GLY A 20 26.67 18.14 41.70
C GLY A 20 25.68 18.79 40.72
N ARG A 21 24.85 19.71 41.23
CA ARG A 21 24.34 20.93 40.60
C ARG A 21 23.55 20.84 39.30
N ALA A 22 22.26 21.09 39.45
CA ALA A 22 21.36 21.61 38.42
C ALA A 22 21.92 22.82 37.68
N ARG A 23 21.86 22.77 36.32
CA ARG A 23 21.85 23.93 35.46
C ARG A 23 20.56 23.86 34.65
N PRO A 24 19.73 24.92 34.64
CA PRO A 24 18.61 25.01 33.69
C PRO A 24 19.18 25.48 32.36
N GLY A 25 19.33 24.58 31.43
CA GLY A 25 19.67 24.87 30.05
C GLY A 25 18.44 24.67 29.19
N THR A 26 17.83 25.78 28.83
CA THR A 26 16.92 26.06 27.70
C THR A 26 16.68 24.87 26.79
N GLY A 27 15.51 24.28 26.96
CA GLY A 27 14.92 23.34 26.04
C GLY A 27 14.70 24.00 24.69
N ARG A 28 15.42 23.51 23.70
CA ARG A 28 15.05 23.61 22.31
C ARG A 28 14.56 22.23 21.97
N GLU A 29 13.30 22.01 22.24
CA GLU A 29 12.57 20.87 21.72
C GLU A 29 12.52 21.04 20.20
N ASP A 30 13.53 20.51 19.55
CA ASP A 30 13.52 20.28 18.12
C ASP A 30 12.62 19.06 17.88
N VAL A 31 11.30 19.31 17.96
CA VAL A 31 10.29 18.37 17.50
C VAL A 31 10.30 18.43 15.98
N SER A 32 11.37 17.94 15.38
CA SER A 32 11.32 17.43 14.01
C SER A 32 10.56 16.12 14.06
N GLU A 33 9.23 16.20 14.00
CA GLU A 33 8.45 15.05 13.55
C GLU A 33 9.05 14.62 12.22
N PRO A 34 9.55 13.38 12.08
CA PRO A 34 9.88 12.85 10.78
C PRO A 34 8.56 12.79 10.03
N GLY A 35 8.32 13.74 9.14
CA GLY A 35 7.19 13.71 8.22
C GLY A 35 7.17 12.31 7.60
N SER A 36 6.16 11.53 7.94
CA SER A 36 5.99 10.17 7.45
C SER A 36 5.97 10.25 5.94
N THR A 37 7.07 9.89 5.29
CA THR A 37 7.14 9.81 3.84
C THR A 37 6.20 8.70 3.42
N ILE A 38 5.03 9.08 2.90
CA ILE A 38 4.05 8.13 2.37
C ILE A 38 4.72 7.37 1.24
N THR A 39 4.83 6.05 1.38
CA THR A 39 5.40 5.19 0.35
C THR A 39 4.35 4.77 -0.68
N MET A 40 4.79 4.32 -1.86
CA MET A 40 3.88 3.75 -2.87
C MET A 40 3.10 2.55 -2.32
N ARG A 41 3.72 1.77 -1.45
CA ARG A 41 3.06 0.66 -0.76
C ARG A 41 1.93 1.13 0.14
N ASP A 42 2.18 2.16 0.95
CA ASP A 42 1.16 2.73 1.84
C ASP A 42 -0.05 3.24 1.06
N LEU A 43 0.18 3.87 -0.10
CA LEU A 43 -0.90 4.32 -1.00
C LEU A 43 -1.69 3.15 -1.59
N ALA A 44 -1.01 2.07 -2.00
CA ALA A 44 -1.67 0.88 -2.52
C ALA A 44 -2.52 0.18 -1.45
N ASP A 45 -1.99 0.07 -0.23
CA ASP A 45 -2.71 -0.50 0.91
C ASP A 45 -3.94 0.35 1.28
N GLN A 46 -3.82 1.68 1.27
CA GLN A 46 -4.94 2.59 1.49
C GLN A 46 -6.02 2.46 0.41
N ALA A 47 -5.62 2.35 -0.86
CA ALA A 47 -6.58 2.15 -1.96
C ALA A 47 -7.33 0.82 -1.82
N ALA A 48 -6.64 -0.26 -1.49
CA ALA A 48 -7.25 -1.56 -1.25
C ALA A 48 -8.24 -1.53 -0.08
N GLU A 49 -7.91 -0.84 1.01
CA GLU A 49 -8.79 -0.67 2.16
C GLU A 49 -10.00 0.19 1.84
N ALA A 50 -9.83 1.26 1.07
CA ALA A 50 -10.94 2.09 0.62
C ALA A 50 -11.96 1.29 -0.21
N VAL A 51 -11.49 0.42 -1.10
CA VAL A 51 -12.36 -0.47 -1.89
C VAL A 51 -13.10 -1.48 -1.00
N ARG A 52 -12.42 -2.07 0.00
CA ARG A 52 -13.07 -2.98 0.97
C ARG A 52 -14.16 -2.25 1.75
N THR A 53 -13.86 -1.07 2.28
CA THR A 53 -14.82 -0.25 3.03
C THR A 53 -16.02 0.10 2.17
N LEU A 54 -15.81 0.50 0.91
CA LEU A 54 -16.88 0.80 -0.02
C LEU A 54 -17.79 -0.43 -0.26
N ARG A 55 -17.19 -1.61 -0.47
CA ARG A 55 -17.93 -2.88 -0.61
C ARG A 55 -18.78 -3.18 0.62
N ASP A 56 -18.23 -3.02 1.83
CA ASP A 56 -18.91 -3.35 3.07
C ASP A 56 -20.06 -2.39 3.35
N LEU A 57 -19.85 -1.10 3.09
CA LEU A 57 -20.90 -0.09 3.18
C LEU A 57 -22.03 -0.33 2.17
N THR A 58 -21.70 -0.68 0.93
CA THR A 58 -22.72 -0.98 -0.10
C THR A 58 -23.50 -2.24 0.24
N SER A 59 -22.86 -3.25 0.85
CA SER A 59 -23.51 -4.49 1.27
C SER A 59 -24.53 -4.28 2.39
N SER A 60 -24.30 -3.31 3.27
CA SER A 60 -25.20 -3.02 4.39
C SER A 60 -26.49 -2.29 3.98
N GLY A 61 -26.54 -1.78 2.75
CA GLY A 61 -27.68 -1.02 2.22
C GLY A 61 -28.00 0.31 2.95
N SER A 62 -27.27 0.60 4.03
CA SER A 62 -27.52 1.77 4.89
C SER A 62 -26.73 3.01 4.48
N ALA A 63 -25.76 2.85 3.60
CA ALA A 63 -24.79 3.91 3.26
C ALA A 63 -25.23 4.80 2.07
N PHE A 64 -26.20 4.37 1.28
CA PHE A 64 -26.71 5.17 0.16
C PHE A 64 -27.86 6.05 0.62
N ALA A 65 -27.65 7.37 0.62
CA ALA A 65 -28.71 8.33 0.89
C ALA A 65 -29.65 8.48 -0.33
N GLY A 66 -29.25 8.01 -1.50
CA GLY A 66 -30.07 8.05 -2.70
C GLY A 66 -29.37 7.68 -4.00
N LEU A 67 -30.07 7.94 -5.09
CA LEU A 67 -29.61 7.66 -6.45
C LEU A 67 -28.35 8.48 -6.81
N ASP A 68 -28.23 9.69 -6.30
CA ASP A 68 -27.12 10.59 -6.61
C ASP A 68 -25.82 10.08 -5.99
N ASP A 69 -25.85 9.53 -4.77
CA ASP A 69 -24.68 8.89 -4.17
C ASP A 69 -24.18 7.70 -5.01
N ALA A 70 -25.11 6.89 -5.52
CA ALA A 70 -24.73 5.77 -6.38
C ALA A 70 -24.04 6.24 -7.67
N ARG A 71 -24.50 7.34 -8.25
CA ARG A 71 -23.89 7.96 -9.44
C ARG A 71 -22.48 8.48 -9.15
N GLU A 72 -22.28 9.14 -8.01
CA GLU A 72 -20.97 9.64 -7.60
C GLU A 72 -19.97 8.52 -7.35
N VAL A 73 -20.42 7.41 -6.75
CA VAL A 73 -19.59 6.22 -6.56
C VAL A 73 -19.19 5.61 -7.91
N ILE A 74 -20.13 5.47 -8.85
CA ILE A 74 -19.84 4.96 -10.20
C ILE A 74 -18.80 5.86 -10.89
N ALA A 75 -19.00 7.18 -10.86
CA ALA A 75 -18.08 8.13 -11.47
C ALA A 75 -16.67 8.11 -10.81
N SER A 76 -16.60 7.86 -9.51
CA SER A 76 -15.33 7.73 -8.80
C SER A 76 -14.60 6.44 -9.16
N LEU A 77 -15.32 5.33 -9.28
CA LEU A 77 -14.75 4.05 -9.73
C LEU A 77 -14.30 4.12 -11.20
N GLU A 78 -15.03 4.83 -12.06
CA GLU A 78 -14.62 5.08 -13.45
C GLU A 78 -13.28 5.80 -13.49
N ARG A 79 -13.09 6.87 -12.70
CA ARG A 79 -11.81 7.59 -12.62
C ARG A 79 -10.65 6.69 -12.14
N VAL A 80 -10.89 5.87 -11.12
CA VAL A 80 -9.90 4.87 -10.68
C VAL A 80 -9.54 3.93 -11.81
N GLY A 81 -10.55 3.43 -12.55
CA GLY A 81 -10.33 2.54 -13.69
C GLY A 81 -9.51 3.18 -14.81
N GLN A 82 -9.68 4.48 -15.07
CA GLN A 82 -8.93 5.23 -16.08
C GLN A 82 -7.43 5.31 -15.79
N ASP A 83 -7.03 5.34 -14.51
CA ASP A 83 -5.63 5.47 -14.12
C ASP A 83 -4.91 4.11 -14.01
N LEU A 84 -5.66 3.00 -13.85
CA LEU A 84 -5.08 1.66 -13.65
C LEU A 84 -4.22 1.15 -14.82
N PRO A 85 -4.58 1.34 -16.11
CA PRO A 85 -3.74 0.87 -17.23
C PRO A 85 -2.36 1.50 -17.21
N GLN A 86 -2.29 2.81 -16.96
CA GLN A 86 -1.03 3.53 -16.87
C GLN A 86 -0.20 3.07 -15.65
N LEU A 87 -0.84 2.81 -14.52
CA LEU A 87 -0.17 2.28 -13.33
C LEU A 87 0.43 0.89 -13.62
N CYS A 88 -0.33 -0.01 -14.26
CA CYS A 88 0.15 -1.33 -14.67
C CYS A 88 1.37 -1.22 -15.59
N GLU A 89 1.33 -0.32 -16.58
CA GLU A 89 2.44 -0.07 -17.49
C GLU A 89 3.70 0.43 -16.76
N GLN A 90 3.53 1.36 -15.81
CA GLN A 90 4.64 1.86 -15.00
C GLN A 90 5.26 0.77 -14.12
N LEU A 91 4.44 -0.09 -13.50
CA LEU A 91 4.93 -1.22 -12.71
C LEU A 91 5.69 -2.21 -13.58
N ALA A 92 5.20 -2.50 -14.80
CA ALA A 92 5.89 -3.36 -15.75
C ALA A 92 7.28 -2.80 -16.12
N ARG A 93 7.37 -1.50 -16.41
CA ARG A 93 8.66 -0.83 -16.68
C ARG A 93 9.62 -0.90 -15.50
N ILE A 94 9.13 -0.70 -14.27
CA ILE A 94 9.97 -0.82 -13.07
C ILE A 94 10.57 -2.21 -12.95
N LEU A 95 9.79 -3.28 -13.18
CA LEU A 95 10.30 -4.66 -13.14
C LEU A 95 11.41 -4.90 -14.17
N VAL A 96 11.23 -4.40 -15.39
CA VAL A 96 12.24 -4.51 -16.45
C VAL A 96 13.52 -3.79 -16.05
N VAL A 97 13.43 -2.53 -15.62
CA VAL A 97 14.60 -1.73 -15.20
C VAL A 97 15.33 -2.39 -14.04
N GLN A 98 14.62 -2.82 -13.00
CA GLN A 98 15.25 -3.50 -11.85
C GLN A 98 15.92 -4.81 -12.25
N ARG A 99 15.38 -5.51 -13.27
CA ARG A 99 16.01 -6.71 -13.80
C ARG A 99 17.30 -6.37 -14.56
N GLU A 100 17.28 -5.34 -15.41
CA GLU A 100 18.45 -4.87 -16.16
C GLU A 100 19.57 -4.38 -15.21
N GLU A 101 19.21 -3.76 -14.10
CA GLU A 101 20.14 -3.30 -13.06
C GLU A 101 20.63 -4.45 -12.14
N GLY A 102 20.16 -5.67 -12.34
CA GLY A 102 20.54 -6.83 -11.53
C GLY A 102 19.98 -6.83 -10.11
N GLN A 103 18.93 -6.04 -9.83
CA GLN A 103 18.31 -5.93 -8.53
C GLN A 103 17.27 -7.05 -8.27
N ILE A 104 16.86 -7.77 -9.31
CA ILE A 104 15.89 -8.88 -9.20
C ILE A 104 16.63 -10.20 -9.37
N ALA A 105 16.43 -11.11 -8.41
CA ALA A 105 16.82 -12.51 -8.48
C ALA A 105 15.60 -13.40 -8.34
N ALA A 106 15.60 -14.54 -9.04
CA ALA A 106 14.62 -15.58 -8.84
C ALA A 106 15.06 -16.56 -7.75
N GLY A 107 14.11 -17.39 -7.27
CA GLY A 107 14.43 -18.48 -6.34
C GLY A 107 15.45 -19.46 -6.92
N ALA A 108 16.05 -20.30 -6.05
CA ALA A 108 17.12 -21.21 -6.43
C ALA A 108 16.74 -22.09 -7.65
N GLY A 109 17.52 -21.97 -8.73
CA GLY A 109 17.32 -22.75 -9.94
C GLY A 109 16.27 -22.22 -10.91
N GLN A 110 15.73 -21.02 -10.67
CA GLN A 110 14.76 -20.37 -11.55
C GLN A 110 15.41 -19.24 -12.36
N ASP A 111 14.95 -19.06 -13.59
CA ASP A 111 15.38 -17.96 -14.44
C ASP A 111 14.58 -16.69 -14.10
N PRO A 112 15.22 -15.60 -13.60
CA PRO A 112 14.54 -14.36 -13.30
C PRO A 112 13.90 -13.71 -14.54
N ASP A 113 14.48 -13.91 -15.73
CA ASP A 113 13.95 -13.32 -16.96
C ASP A 113 12.58 -13.89 -17.30
N PHE A 114 12.37 -15.20 -17.11
CA PHE A 114 11.07 -15.83 -17.29
C PHE A 114 10.01 -15.18 -16.40
N TRP A 115 10.31 -15.00 -15.11
CA TRP A 115 9.33 -14.44 -14.17
C TRP A 115 9.04 -12.95 -14.39
N VAL A 116 10.02 -12.20 -14.87
CA VAL A 116 9.80 -10.78 -15.25
C VAL A 116 8.89 -10.71 -16.47
N VAL A 117 9.13 -11.53 -17.50
CA VAL A 117 8.27 -11.57 -18.70
C VAL A 117 6.83 -11.94 -18.33
N GLU A 118 6.63 -13.01 -17.58
CA GLU A 118 5.30 -13.43 -17.11
C GLU A 118 4.59 -12.32 -16.31
N SER A 119 5.33 -11.61 -15.45
CA SER A 119 4.77 -10.50 -14.66
C SER A 119 4.37 -9.32 -15.54
N VAL A 120 5.18 -8.98 -16.54
CA VAL A 120 4.90 -7.90 -17.49
C VAL A 120 3.66 -8.23 -18.34
N GLU A 121 3.55 -9.47 -18.83
CA GLU A 121 2.37 -9.92 -19.58
C GLU A 121 1.11 -9.90 -18.72
N ALA A 122 1.21 -10.34 -17.45
CA ALA A 122 0.09 -10.29 -16.51
C ALA A 122 -0.35 -8.85 -16.20
N LEU A 123 0.61 -7.92 -16.05
CA LEU A 123 0.32 -6.49 -15.84
C LEU A 123 -0.33 -5.87 -17.10
N ALA A 124 0.12 -6.25 -18.31
CA ALA A 124 -0.51 -5.80 -19.55
C ALA A 124 -1.96 -6.29 -19.65
N ALA A 125 -2.22 -7.54 -19.30
CA ALA A 125 -3.56 -8.09 -19.26
C ALA A 125 -4.44 -7.40 -18.22
N ALA A 126 -3.88 -7.06 -17.03
CA ALA A 126 -4.57 -6.31 -16.00
C ALA A 126 -4.95 -4.90 -16.48
N GLY A 127 -4.06 -4.21 -17.20
CA GLY A 127 -4.34 -2.92 -17.82
C GLY A 127 -5.51 -2.99 -18.81
N GLN A 128 -5.52 -4.00 -19.69
CA GLN A 128 -6.64 -4.21 -20.64
C GLN A 128 -7.97 -4.49 -19.89
N ALA A 129 -7.94 -5.27 -18.83
CA ALA A 129 -9.11 -5.51 -17.99
C ALA A 129 -9.63 -4.23 -17.32
N ALA A 130 -8.74 -3.34 -16.90
CA ALA A 130 -9.09 -2.04 -16.36
C ALA A 130 -9.76 -1.13 -17.40
N ASP A 131 -9.29 -1.13 -18.66
CA ASP A 131 -9.94 -0.42 -19.76
C ASP A 131 -11.37 -0.93 -20.00
N MET A 132 -11.56 -2.24 -20.00
CA MET A 132 -12.89 -2.85 -20.14
C MET A 132 -13.81 -2.49 -18.97
N MET A 133 -13.27 -2.52 -17.75
CA MET A 133 -14.01 -2.11 -16.55
C MET A 133 -14.42 -0.64 -16.62
N THR A 134 -13.54 0.24 -17.05
CA THR A 134 -13.78 1.67 -17.21
C THR A 134 -14.90 1.92 -18.21
N ALA A 135 -14.87 1.25 -19.38
CA ALA A 135 -15.93 1.36 -20.38
C ALA A 135 -17.29 0.88 -19.85
N ALA A 136 -17.30 -0.21 -19.05
CA ALA A 136 -18.52 -0.70 -18.43
C ALA A 136 -19.05 0.26 -17.36
N LEU A 137 -18.18 0.87 -16.55
CA LEU A 137 -18.55 1.87 -15.53
C LEU A 137 -19.09 3.15 -16.19
N ALA A 138 -18.48 3.63 -17.27
CA ALA A 138 -18.97 4.75 -18.05
C ALA A 138 -20.39 4.49 -18.60
N GLN A 139 -20.63 3.28 -19.11
CA GLN A 139 -21.97 2.88 -19.56
C GLN A 139 -22.96 2.82 -18.39
N ALA A 140 -22.55 2.28 -17.25
CA ALA A 140 -23.40 2.24 -16.04
C ALA A 140 -23.73 3.65 -15.53
N GLY A 141 -22.74 4.55 -15.53
CA GLY A 141 -22.93 5.97 -15.16
C GLY A 141 -23.94 6.68 -16.09
N LYS A 142 -23.82 6.45 -17.40
CA LYS A 142 -24.75 6.98 -18.39
C LYS A 142 -26.16 6.48 -18.16
N THR A 143 -26.37 5.18 -18.00
CA THR A 143 -27.71 4.62 -17.76
C THR A 143 -28.28 5.03 -16.41
N ALA A 144 -27.46 5.10 -15.36
CA ALA A 144 -27.88 5.61 -14.06
C ALA A 144 -28.31 7.09 -14.14
N GLY A 145 -27.72 7.87 -15.05
CA GLY A 145 -28.12 9.26 -15.31
C GLY A 145 -29.58 9.42 -15.78
N GLU A 146 -30.13 8.42 -16.46
CA GLU A 146 -31.52 8.43 -16.95
C GLU A 146 -32.55 8.05 -15.87
N LEU A 147 -32.13 7.46 -14.75
CA LEU A 147 -33.03 7.07 -13.66
C LEU A 147 -33.54 8.32 -12.94
N ARG A 148 -34.76 8.23 -12.39
CA ARG A 148 -35.40 9.27 -11.57
C ARG A 148 -35.90 8.66 -10.27
N PRO A 149 -35.86 9.39 -9.14
CA PRO A 149 -36.48 8.91 -7.90
C PRO A 149 -37.96 8.64 -8.11
N ALA A 150 -38.47 7.53 -7.60
CA ALA A 150 -39.89 7.28 -7.53
C ALA A 150 -40.53 8.31 -6.56
N ARG A 151 -41.63 8.95 -7.00
CA ARG A 151 -42.40 9.89 -6.18
C ARG A 151 -43.28 9.15 -5.21
#